data_a745b140b94cef124b9509c0731bedf1
#
_entry.id   a745b140b94cef124b9509c0731bedf1
#
_cell.length_a   1.000
_cell.length_b   1.000
_cell.length_c   1.000
_cell.angle_alpha   90.00
_cell.angle_beta   90.00
_cell.angle_gamma   90.00
#
_symmetry.space_group_name_H-M   'P 1'
#
loop_
_entity.id
_entity.type
_entity.pdbx_description
1 polymer ?
#
loop_
_entity_poly.entity_id
_entity_poly.type
_entity_poly.pdbx_seq_one_letter_code
_entity_poly.pdbx_strand_id
1 'polypeptide(L)'
;YWVMEYHIDGIHANCEKAVMKMIQTDNLLSTTKIFTYNFATDTDFYANVENKNLANFNDDFMVSARKFIKGDEDMLNTISYKIKANPPAVAVVNYVANHNTFTLYDAVSYDKKYNQANGENNRDGAVYNYSWNCGAEGDTRKRKINELRKHQIKNALSLVLLSQGVPMIYAGDEMCN
;
A
#
# COMPACT_ATOMS: atom_id res chain seq x y z
N TYR A 1 -17.32 19.59 7.21
CA TYR A 1 -18.46 18.88 7.78
C TYR A 1 -18.01 17.63 8.54
N TRP A 2 -17.44 16.60 7.89
CA TRP A 2 -17.08 15.31 8.50
C TRP A 2 -16.16 15.43 9.72
N VAL A 3 -15.15 16.29 9.65
CA VAL A 3 -14.24 16.56 10.77
C VAL A 3 -14.97 17.24 11.93
N MET A 4 -15.81 18.23 11.63
CA MET A 4 -16.50 19.03 12.65
C MET A 4 -17.64 18.27 13.32
N GLU A 5 -18.43 17.51 12.55
CA GLU A 5 -19.64 16.83 13.07
C GLU A 5 -19.35 15.41 13.59
N TYR A 6 -18.44 14.69 12.92
CA TYR A 6 -18.15 13.30 13.24
C TYR A 6 -16.77 13.10 13.91
N HIS A 7 -16.01 14.18 14.09
CA HIS A 7 -14.71 14.17 14.77
C HIS A 7 -13.73 13.15 14.18
N ILE A 8 -13.74 12.99 12.84
CA ILE A 8 -12.80 12.07 12.20
C ILE A 8 -11.38 12.62 12.24
N ASP A 9 -10.39 11.75 12.51
CA ASP A 9 -8.98 12.12 12.66
C ASP A 9 -8.21 12.14 11.34
N GLY A 10 -8.74 11.51 10.29
CA GLY A 10 -8.07 11.42 9.02
C GLY A 10 -9.00 11.20 7.84
N ILE A 11 -8.55 11.63 6.68
CA ILE A 11 -9.27 11.55 5.41
C ILE A 11 -8.34 10.95 4.35
N HIS A 12 -8.82 9.93 3.65
CA HIS A 12 -8.23 9.54 2.37
C HIS A 12 -8.89 10.36 1.27
N ALA A 13 -8.10 11.23 0.62
CA ALA A 13 -8.58 12.09 -0.44
C ALA A 13 -8.02 11.63 -1.80
N ASN A 14 -8.91 11.37 -2.75
CA ASN A 14 -8.57 11.13 -4.15
C ASN A 14 -9.22 12.24 -4.97
N CYS A 15 -8.49 13.33 -5.19
CA CYS A 15 -9.01 14.51 -5.86
C CYS A 15 -7.91 15.19 -6.69
N GLU A 16 -8.34 16.14 -7.51
CA GLU A 16 -7.41 16.94 -8.31
C GLU A 16 -6.46 17.76 -7.43
N LYS A 17 -5.28 18.05 -7.97
CA LYS A 17 -4.18 18.79 -7.31
C LYS A 17 -4.63 20.14 -6.70
N ALA A 18 -5.50 20.87 -7.41
CA ALA A 18 -6.00 22.16 -6.93
C ALA A 18 -6.85 22.01 -5.67
N VAL A 19 -7.72 20.99 -5.62
CA VAL A 19 -8.56 20.67 -4.46
C VAL A 19 -7.69 20.19 -3.29
N MET A 20 -6.67 19.37 -3.58
CA MET A 20 -5.73 18.91 -2.57
C MET A 20 -5.00 20.09 -1.90
N LYS A 21 -4.59 21.10 -2.69
CA LYS A 21 -3.95 22.31 -2.17
C LYS A 21 -4.91 23.11 -1.26
N MET A 22 -6.18 23.20 -1.62
CA MET A 22 -7.20 23.84 -0.79
C MET A 22 -7.37 23.10 0.56
N ILE A 23 -7.48 21.77 0.51
CA ILE A 23 -7.59 20.92 1.71
C ILE A 23 -6.39 21.12 2.64
N GLN A 24 -5.18 21.19 2.09
CA GLN A 24 -3.96 21.36 2.88
C GLN A 24 -3.84 22.72 3.56
N THR A 25 -4.33 23.77 2.90
CA THR A 25 -4.25 25.14 3.41
C THR A 25 -5.44 25.53 4.30
N ASP A 26 -6.42 24.63 4.44
CA ASP A 26 -7.59 24.87 5.28
C ASP A 26 -7.21 24.75 6.76
N ASN A 27 -7.45 25.81 7.52
CA ASN A 27 -7.11 25.87 8.95
C ASN A 27 -7.89 24.83 9.79
N LEU A 28 -9.12 24.49 9.40
CA LEU A 28 -9.93 23.48 10.10
C LEU A 28 -9.37 22.06 9.92
N LEU A 29 -8.65 21.84 8.83
CA LEU A 29 -8.06 20.55 8.48
C LEU A 29 -6.57 20.44 8.86
N SER A 30 -5.99 21.48 9.45
CA SER A 30 -4.56 21.53 9.79
C SER A 30 -4.10 20.45 10.77
N THR A 31 -5.00 19.92 11.59
CA THR A 31 -4.75 18.81 12.53
C THR A 31 -5.24 17.46 12.02
N THR A 32 -6.04 17.44 10.93
CA THR A 32 -6.60 16.22 10.35
C THR A 32 -5.56 15.54 9.47
N LYS A 33 -5.35 14.24 9.62
CA LYS A 33 -4.43 13.46 8.79
C LYS A 33 -5.01 13.30 7.39
N ILE A 34 -4.23 13.64 6.37
CA ILE A 34 -4.66 13.57 4.96
C ILE A 34 -3.79 12.57 4.24
N PHE A 35 -4.42 11.52 3.70
CA PHE A 35 -3.78 10.45 2.96
C PHE A 35 -4.14 10.55 1.47
N THR A 36 -3.17 10.34 0.60
CA THR A 36 -3.40 10.28 -0.86
C THR A 36 -2.35 9.41 -1.55
N TYR A 37 -2.61 9.03 -2.80
CA TYR A 37 -1.62 8.35 -3.64
C TYR A 37 -0.67 9.32 -4.36
N ASN A 38 -1.02 10.60 -4.46
CA ASN A 38 -0.30 11.57 -5.27
C ASN A 38 -0.22 12.94 -4.59
N PHE A 39 0.47 13.05 -3.48
CA PHE A 39 1.03 14.37 -3.16
C PHE A 39 2.14 14.62 -4.19
N ALA A 40 1.85 15.51 -5.08
CA ALA A 40 2.67 15.79 -6.23
C ALA A 40 4.17 15.85 -5.91
N THR A 41 4.94 15.31 -6.80
CA THR A 41 6.39 15.49 -6.96
C THR A 41 6.81 16.97 -7.13
N ASP A 42 5.92 17.91 -6.89
CA ASP A 42 6.13 19.35 -7.01
C ASP A 42 6.87 19.84 -5.76
N THR A 43 8.16 20.02 -5.90
CA THR A 43 9.04 20.52 -4.83
C THR A 43 8.56 21.87 -4.29
N ASP A 44 7.92 22.70 -5.11
CA ASP A 44 7.36 24.00 -4.70
C ASP A 44 6.13 23.86 -3.79
N PHE A 45 5.41 22.75 -3.89
CA PHE A 45 4.25 22.48 -3.06
C PHE A 45 4.64 22.18 -1.61
N TYR A 46 5.81 21.59 -1.39
CA TYR A 46 6.31 21.20 -0.07
C TYR A 46 7.28 22.20 0.55
N ALA A 47 7.89 23.06 -0.25
CA ALA A 47 8.92 23.98 0.21
C ALA A 47 8.42 25.00 1.26
N ASN A 48 7.11 25.24 1.32
CA ASN A 48 6.49 26.23 2.21
C ASN A 48 5.47 25.66 3.19
N VAL A 49 5.42 24.33 3.37
CA VAL A 49 4.36 23.71 4.17
C VAL A 49 4.98 22.95 5.33
N GLU A 50 4.86 23.47 6.54
CA GLU A 50 5.11 22.76 7.80
C GLU A 50 4.04 21.70 8.11
N ASN A 51 3.38 21.15 7.11
CA ASN A 51 2.24 20.26 7.28
C ASN A 51 2.69 18.83 7.60
N LYS A 52 2.78 18.54 8.86
CA LYS A 52 3.05 17.20 9.42
C LYS A 52 1.87 16.22 9.32
N ASN A 53 0.73 16.65 8.76
CA ASN A 53 -0.50 15.89 8.68
C ASN A 53 -0.72 15.19 7.33
N LEU A 54 0.24 15.30 6.39
CA LEU A 54 0.15 14.71 5.06
C LEU A 54 0.87 13.37 4.99
N ALA A 55 0.28 12.39 4.34
CA ALA A 55 0.90 11.10 4.10
C ALA A 55 0.57 10.53 2.72
N ASN A 56 1.59 10.06 2.03
CA ASN A 56 1.47 9.37 0.74
C ASN A 56 1.41 7.86 0.92
N PHE A 57 0.45 7.23 0.27
CA PHE A 57 0.51 5.79 0.05
C PHE A 57 1.66 5.45 -0.89
N ASN A 58 2.52 4.54 -0.47
CA ASN A 58 3.77 4.23 -1.14
C ASN A 58 3.63 2.99 -2.05
N ASP A 59 3.03 3.19 -3.24
CA ASP A 59 2.87 2.15 -4.25
C ASP A 59 4.21 1.55 -4.68
N ASP A 60 5.25 2.36 -4.77
CA ASP A 60 6.60 1.91 -5.12
C ASP A 60 7.17 0.94 -4.09
N PHE A 61 6.87 1.14 -2.80
CA PHE A 61 7.24 0.19 -1.76
C PHE A 61 6.49 -1.13 -1.96
N MET A 62 5.18 -1.09 -2.16
CA MET A 62 4.34 -2.26 -2.39
C MET A 62 4.85 -3.09 -3.57
N VAL A 63 5.08 -2.45 -4.72
CA VAL A 63 5.60 -3.12 -5.92
C VAL A 63 6.97 -3.76 -5.66
N SER A 64 7.88 -3.00 -5.03
CA SER A 64 9.24 -3.47 -4.76
C SER A 64 9.25 -4.62 -3.75
N ALA A 65 8.44 -4.53 -2.69
CA ALA A 65 8.32 -5.57 -1.68
C ALA A 65 7.75 -6.87 -2.27
N ARG A 66 6.69 -6.79 -3.07
CA ARG A 66 6.10 -7.96 -3.74
C ARG A 66 7.07 -8.62 -4.71
N LYS A 67 7.77 -7.84 -5.53
CA LYS A 67 8.82 -8.35 -6.44
C LYS A 67 9.96 -9.03 -5.69
N PHE A 68 10.41 -8.43 -4.59
CA PHE A 68 11.46 -9.00 -3.75
C PHE A 68 11.03 -10.32 -3.11
N ILE A 69 9.82 -10.39 -2.55
CA ILE A 69 9.28 -11.61 -1.93
C ILE A 69 9.06 -12.72 -2.96
N LYS A 70 8.64 -12.36 -4.16
CA LYS A 70 8.49 -13.28 -5.29
C LYS A 70 9.84 -13.83 -5.77
N GLY A 71 10.95 -13.10 -5.54
CA GLY A 71 12.30 -13.48 -5.95
C GLY A 71 12.68 -12.96 -7.34
N ASP A 72 12.10 -11.84 -7.79
CA ASP A 72 12.51 -11.18 -9.02
C ASP A 72 13.97 -10.71 -8.91
N GLU A 73 14.70 -10.74 -10.01
CA GLU A 73 16.11 -10.37 -10.09
C GLU A 73 16.35 -8.90 -9.71
N ASP A 74 17.54 -8.59 -9.21
CA ASP A 74 18.03 -7.24 -8.87
C ASP A 74 17.19 -6.45 -7.85
N MET A 75 16.30 -7.10 -7.11
CA MET A 75 15.43 -6.42 -6.15
C MET A 75 16.10 -6.08 -4.80
N LEU A 76 17.26 -6.67 -4.48
CA LEU A 76 17.90 -6.48 -3.16
C LEU A 76 18.27 -5.01 -2.91
N ASN A 77 18.93 -4.35 -3.85
CA ASN A 77 19.32 -2.94 -3.70
C ASN A 77 18.09 -2.03 -3.68
N THR A 78 17.10 -2.33 -4.51
CA THR A 78 15.84 -1.58 -4.57
C THR A 78 15.11 -1.63 -3.24
N ILE A 79 14.88 -2.82 -2.69
CA ILE A 79 14.17 -2.94 -1.41
C ILE A 79 14.98 -2.36 -0.25
N SER A 80 16.31 -2.54 -0.24
CA SER A 80 17.19 -1.95 0.78
C SER A 80 17.14 -0.43 0.83
N TYR A 81 16.94 0.22 -0.33
CA TYR A 81 16.69 1.65 -0.40
C TYR A 81 15.29 1.99 0.11
N LYS A 82 14.26 1.27 -0.35
CA LYS A 82 12.85 1.56 -0.02
C LYS A 82 12.53 1.42 1.47
N ILE A 83 13.10 0.44 2.16
CA ILE A 83 12.88 0.26 3.61
C ILE A 83 13.46 1.40 4.46
N LYS A 84 14.42 2.16 3.92
CA LYS A 84 15.05 3.31 4.59
C LYS A 84 14.45 4.65 4.16
N ALA A 85 13.66 4.67 3.09
CA ALA A 85 13.13 5.90 2.52
C ALA A 85 12.05 6.49 3.42
N ASN A 86 12.34 7.67 3.99
CA ASN A 86 11.39 8.44 4.80
C ASN A 86 11.58 9.93 4.48
N PRO A 87 10.90 10.44 3.45
CA PRO A 87 11.00 11.83 3.04
C PRO A 87 10.62 12.78 4.18
N PRO A 88 11.35 13.87 4.41
CA PRO A 88 11.13 14.76 5.55
C PRO A 88 9.85 15.62 5.42
N ALA A 89 9.39 15.87 4.20
CA ALA A 89 8.28 16.80 3.94
C ALA A 89 6.90 16.15 4.05
N VAL A 90 6.78 14.87 3.74
CA VAL A 90 5.50 14.13 3.74
C VAL A 90 5.75 12.72 4.26
N ALA A 91 4.91 12.28 5.19
CA ALA A 91 4.98 10.90 5.66
C ALA A 91 4.69 9.92 4.52
N VAL A 92 5.32 8.75 4.55
CA VAL A 92 5.01 7.65 3.64
C VAL A 92 4.28 6.55 4.38
N VAL A 93 3.22 6.03 3.76
CA VAL A 93 2.48 4.87 4.27
C VAL A 93 2.90 3.65 3.48
N ASN A 94 3.69 2.79 4.11
CA ASN A 94 4.19 1.56 3.51
C ASN A 94 3.19 0.42 3.70
N TYR A 95 2.90 -0.29 2.63
CA TYR A 95 1.96 -1.42 2.63
C TYR A 95 2.35 -2.45 1.56
N VAL A 96 1.76 -3.62 1.63
CA VAL A 96 1.91 -4.69 0.63
C VAL A 96 0.59 -5.12 0.01
N ALA A 97 -0.53 -4.77 0.65
CA ALA A 97 -1.88 -4.97 0.12
C ALA A 97 -2.78 -3.78 0.45
N ASN A 98 -3.75 -3.51 -0.39
CA ASN A 98 -4.80 -2.52 -0.19
C ASN A 98 -6.09 -2.94 -0.92
N HIS A 99 -7.15 -2.13 -0.81
CA HIS A 99 -8.46 -2.40 -1.42
C HIS A 99 -8.47 -2.54 -2.95
N ASN A 100 -7.41 -2.10 -3.63
CA ASN A 100 -7.31 -2.12 -5.11
C ASN A 100 -6.39 -3.22 -5.63
N THR A 101 -5.74 -3.97 -4.75
CA THR A 101 -4.80 -5.04 -5.11
C THR A 101 -5.25 -6.37 -4.53
N PHE A 102 -4.56 -7.45 -4.87
CA PHE A 102 -4.72 -8.71 -4.16
C PHE A 102 -4.51 -8.53 -2.66
N THR A 103 -5.30 -9.24 -1.85
CA THR A 103 -4.97 -9.47 -0.43
C THR A 103 -3.59 -10.09 -0.34
N LEU A 104 -3.00 -10.07 0.84
CA LEU A 104 -1.67 -10.68 0.99
C LEU A 104 -1.72 -12.20 0.79
N TYR A 105 -2.82 -12.85 1.18
CA TYR A 105 -3.03 -14.26 0.89
C TYR A 105 -3.15 -14.56 -0.60
N ASP A 106 -3.91 -13.77 -1.34
CA ASP A 106 -4.04 -13.92 -2.79
C ASP A 106 -2.72 -13.64 -3.52
N ALA A 107 -1.95 -12.66 -3.05
CA ALA A 107 -0.65 -12.34 -3.64
C ALA A 107 0.38 -13.48 -3.55
N VAL A 108 0.22 -14.42 -2.61
CA VAL A 108 1.06 -15.64 -2.50
C VAL A 108 0.34 -16.91 -2.96
N SER A 109 -0.87 -16.78 -3.48
CA SER A 109 -1.72 -17.93 -3.86
C SER A 109 -2.14 -17.94 -5.32
N TYR A 110 -2.12 -16.79 -6.00
CA TYR A 110 -2.60 -16.65 -7.37
C TYR A 110 -1.61 -15.88 -8.23
N ASP A 111 -1.35 -16.38 -9.44
CA ASP A 111 -0.60 -15.65 -10.47
C ASP A 111 -1.52 -14.74 -11.28
N LYS A 112 -2.82 -15.01 -11.32
CA LYS A 112 -3.80 -14.31 -12.15
C LYS A 112 -5.06 -13.96 -11.37
N LYS A 113 -5.78 -12.93 -11.83
CA LYS A 113 -7.12 -12.61 -11.34
C LYS A 113 -8.16 -13.63 -11.86
N TYR A 114 -9.10 -14.02 -10.99
CA TYR A 114 -10.23 -14.90 -11.30
C TYR A 114 -11.54 -14.27 -10.86
N ASN A 115 -11.75 -13.01 -11.22
CA ASN A 115 -12.89 -12.20 -10.79
C ASN A 115 -14.05 -12.18 -11.81
N GLN A 116 -14.14 -13.16 -12.70
CA GLN A 116 -15.22 -13.21 -13.71
C GLN A 116 -16.61 -13.26 -13.10
N ALA A 117 -16.75 -13.87 -11.93
CA ALA A 117 -18.04 -14.02 -11.25
C ALA A 117 -18.67 -12.68 -10.80
N ASN A 118 -17.87 -11.61 -10.66
CA ASN A 118 -18.38 -10.29 -10.29
C ASN A 118 -18.92 -9.46 -11.46
N GLY A 119 -18.85 -9.98 -12.69
CA GLY A 119 -19.35 -9.31 -13.89
C GLY A 119 -18.42 -8.27 -14.53
N GLU A 120 -17.26 -8.00 -13.92
CA GLU A 120 -16.29 -6.99 -14.40
C GLU A 120 -15.28 -7.55 -15.40
N ASN A 121 -15.35 -8.82 -15.75
CA ASN A 121 -14.46 -9.50 -16.70
C ASN A 121 -12.96 -9.30 -16.37
N ASN A 122 -12.60 -9.38 -15.11
CA ASN A 122 -11.23 -9.15 -14.59
C ASN A 122 -10.68 -7.72 -14.85
N ARG A 123 -11.50 -6.72 -15.11
CA ARG A 123 -11.07 -5.33 -15.30
C ARG A 123 -10.95 -4.55 -14.00
N ASP A 124 -11.56 -5.05 -12.93
CA ASP A 124 -11.51 -4.48 -11.57
C ASP A 124 -10.13 -4.60 -10.93
N GLY A 125 -9.82 -3.68 -10.02
CA GLY A 125 -8.58 -3.66 -9.29
C GLY A 125 -7.32 -3.44 -10.14
N ALA A 126 -6.16 -3.65 -9.54
CA ALA A 126 -4.87 -3.47 -10.21
C ALA A 126 -4.70 -4.39 -11.42
N VAL A 127 -4.11 -3.85 -12.50
CA VAL A 127 -3.77 -4.64 -13.69
C VAL A 127 -2.71 -5.69 -13.39
N TYR A 128 -1.68 -5.30 -12.61
CA TYR A 128 -0.58 -6.16 -12.19
C TYR A 128 -0.53 -6.23 -10.67
N ASN A 129 -0.56 -7.46 -10.12
CA ASN A 129 -0.49 -7.68 -8.67
C ASN A 129 0.89 -8.09 -8.18
N TYR A 130 1.86 -8.34 -9.09
CA TYR A 130 3.21 -8.81 -8.74
C TYR A 130 3.18 -10.00 -7.79
N SER A 131 2.23 -10.89 -8.01
CA SER A 131 1.94 -12.05 -7.19
C SER A 131 2.73 -13.28 -7.62
N TRP A 132 2.75 -14.30 -6.77
CA TRP A 132 3.34 -15.61 -7.03
C TRP A 132 2.57 -16.69 -6.28
N ASN A 133 2.07 -17.70 -6.98
CA ASN A 133 1.23 -18.76 -6.42
C ASN A 133 1.97 -19.75 -5.49
N CYS A 134 3.27 -19.58 -5.28
CA CYS A 134 4.13 -20.46 -4.48
C CYS A 134 4.15 -21.93 -4.96
N GLY A 135 3.83 -22.17 -6.24
CA GLY A 135 3.86 -23.50 -6.88
C GLY A 135 2.52 -24.23 -6.97
N ALA A 136 1.42 -23.55 -6.63
CA ALA A 136 0.06 -24.05 -6.91
C ALA A 136 -0.92 -22.87 -7.01
N GLU A 137 -1.66 -22.80 -8.10
CA GLU A 137 -2.67 -21.77 -8.30
C GLU A 137 -3.89 -22.01 -7.39
N GLY A 138 -4.25 -20.99 -6.62
CA GLY A 138 -5.38 -21.04 -5.70
C GLY A 138 -5.16 -21.94 -4.48
N ASP A 139 -6.26 -22.37 -3.88
CA ASP A 139 -6.23 -23.19 -2.67
C ASP A 139 -5.60 -24.56 -2.92
N THR A 140 -4.85 -25.03 -1.96
CA THR A 140 -4.18 -26.34 -2.06
C THR A 140 -4.10 -27.04 -0.70
N ARG A 141 -4.12 -28.38 -0.75
CA ARG A 141 -3.91 -29.25 0.44
C ARG A 141 -2.42 -29.62 0.62
N LYS A 142 -1.53 -29.15 -0.25
CA LYS A 142 -0.10 -29.45 -0.17
C LYS A 142 0.54 -28.67 0.97
N ARG A 143 0.86 -29.37 2.07
CA ARG A 143 1.40 -28.78 3.31
C ARG A 143 2.63 -27.88 3.05
N LYS A 144 3.58 -28.34 2.23
CA LYS A 144 4.81 -27.57 1.93
C LYS A 144 4.52 -26.22 1.27
N ILE A 145 3.52 -26.16 0.36
CA ILE A 145 3.12 -24.92 -0.30
C ILE A 145 2.47 -23.99 0.72
N ASN A 146 1.56 -24.48 1.56
CA ASN A 146 0.92 -23.65 2.57
C ASN A 146 1.91 -23.13 3.64
N GLU A 147 2.90 -23.92 4.00
CA GLU A 147 4.00 -23.46 4.87
C GLU A 147 4.82 -22.35 4.17
N LEU A 148 5.17 -22.51 2.89
CA LEU A 148 5.86 -21.48 2.12
C LEU A 148 5.04 -20.18 2.03
N ARG A 149 3.74 -20.25 1.73
CA ARG A 149 2.83 -19.09 1.70
C ARG A 149 2.85 -18.34 3.03
N LYS A 150 2.72 -19.07 4.15
CA LYS A 150 2.81 -18.46 5.50
C LYS A 150 4.14 -17.77 5.76
N HIS A 151 5.25 -18.34 5.29
CA HIS A 151 6.55 -17.70 5.38
C HIS A 151 6.60 -16.41 4.56
N GLN A 152 6.09 -16.42 3.34
CA GLN A 152 6.07 -15.23 2.50
C GLN A 152 5.17 -14.12 3.05
N ILE A 153 4.02 -14.47 3.62
CA ILE A 153 3.15 -13.51 4.33
C ILE A 153 3.91 -12.87 5.51
N LYS A 154 4.58 -13.68 6.33
CA LYS A 154 5.38 -13.16 7.44
C LYS A 154 6.52 -12.26 6.97
N ASN A 155 7.20 -12.61 5.88
CA ASN A 155 8.23 -11.79 5.28
C ASN A 155 7.67 -10.44 4.81
N ALA A 156 6.50 -10.44 4.16
CA ALA A 156 5.82 -9.24 3.70
C ALA A 156 5.45 -8.31 4.86
N LEU A 157 4.81 -8.85 5.89
CA LEU A 157 4.43 -8.09 7.09
C LEU A 157 5.68 -7.56 7.82
N SER A 158 6.75 -8.35 7.89
CA SER A 158 8.02 -7.90 8.49
C SER A 158 8.63 -6.73 7.72
N LEU A 159 8.61 -6.76 6.38
CA LEU A 159 9.08 -5.64 5.56
C LEU A 159 8.28 -4.36 5.85
N VAL A 160 6.96 -4.45 5.93
CA VAL A 160 6.11 -3.29 6.24
C VAL A 160 6.40 -2.75 7.63
N LEU A 161 6.41 -3.61 8.64
CA LEU A 161 6.52 -3.20 10.05
C LEU A 161 7.92 -2.69 10.44
N LEU A 162 8.97 -3.16 9.77
CA LEU A 162 10.35 -2.78 10.07
C LEU A 162 10.89 -1.67 9.17
N SER A 163 10.13 -1.24 8.16
CA SER A 163 10.51 -0.14 7.27
C SER A 163 10.28 1.22 7.93
N GLN A 164 11.08 2.22 7.52
CA GLN A 164 10.84 3.61 7.88
C GLN A 164 9.51 4.09 7.27
N GLY A 165 8.79 4.94 8.01
CA GLY A 165 7.47 5.44 7.60
C GLY A 165 6.33 4.87 8.44
N VAL A 166 5.12 5.02 7.97
CA VAL A 166 3.90 4.56 8.66
C VAL A 166 3.49 3.19 8.10
N PRO A 167 3.46 2.13 8.90
CA PRO A 167 3.03 0.82 8.42
C PRO A 167 1.51 0.78 8.26
N MET A 168 1.04 0.23 7.15
CA MET A 168 -0.37 -0.08 6.92
C MET A 168 -0.55 -1.56 6.63
N ILE A 169 -1.44 -2.21 7.34
CA ILE A 169 -1.88 -3.58 7.12
C ILE A 169 -3.32 -3.54 6.61
N TYR A 170 -3.59 -4.22 5.51
CA TYR A 170 -4.96 -4.37 5.02
C TYR A 170 -5.70 -5.36 5.91
N ALA A 171 -6.92 -4.99 6.35
CA ALA A 171 -7.69 -5.78 7.31
C ALA A 171 -7.90 -7.22 6.82
N GLY A 172 -7.48 -8.19 7.62
CA GLY A 172 -7.51 -9.62 7.30
C GLY A 172 -6.16 -10.22 6.92
N ASP A 173 -5.22 -9.42 6.41
CA ASP A 173 -3.89 -9.92 6.02
C ASP A 173 -3.12 -10.55 7.19
N GLU A 174 -3.33 -10.05 8.42
CA GLU A 174 -2.74 -10.58 9.65
C GLU A 174 -3.28 -11.99 10.01
N MET A 175 -4.44 -12.34 9.48
CA MET A 175 -5.09 -13.64 9.68
C MET A 175 -4.95 -14.58 8.47
N CYS A 176 -4.23 -14.14 7.44
CA CYS A 176 -4.10 -14.86 6.17
C CYS A 176 -5.44 -15.04 5.43
N ASN A 177 -6.26 -14.00 5.40
CA ASN A 177 -7.56 -13.99 4.72
C ASN A 177 -7.45 -13.29 3.35
#